data_ad7e3c770b0ff2b43ed58722fc977b70
#
_entry.id   ad7e3c770b0ff2b43ed58722fc977b70
#
_cell.length_a   1.000
_cell.length_b   1.000
_cell.length_c   1.000
_cell.angle_alpha   90.00
_cell.angle_beta   90.00
_cell.angle_gamma   90.00
#
_symmetry.space_group_name_H-M   'P 1'
#
loop_
_entity.id
_entity.type
_entity.pdbx_description
1 polymer ?
#
loop_
_entity_poly.entity_id
_entity_poly.type
_entity_poly.pdbx_seq_one_letter_code
_entity_poly.pdbx_strand_id
1 'polypeptide(L)'
;MAASNKGLVTAIQNLIKAILKALGKGSEDSARTWHQHVVPYEGDWAVRREGNQRITSKHRKQSTAINKAKTLARKHKADVIIHRENGEIRERISFSEG
;
A
#
# COMPACT_ATOMS: atom_id res chain seq x y z
N MET A 1 12.95 -21.94 -5.25
CA MET A 1 11.93 -22.52 -5.99
C MET A 1 10.88 -21.58 -6.46
N ALA A 2 10.85 -21.41 -7.76
CA ALA A 2 10.01 -20.42 -8.40
C ALA A 2 8.51 -20.60 -8.14
N ALA A 3 8.07 -21.87 -8.01
CA ALA A 3 6.65 -22.16 -7.86
C ALA A 3 6.06 -21.66 -6.54
N SER A 4 6.80 -21.82 -5.42
CA SER A 4 6.31 -21.36 -4.13
C SER A 4 6.34 -19.84 -4.03
N ASN A 5 7.31 -19.19 -4.67
CA ASN A 5 7.38 -17.73 -4.70
C ASN A 5 6.24 -17.15 -5.53
N LYS A 6 5.87 -17.80 -6.62
CA LYS A 6 4.74 -17.36 -7.44
C LYS A 6 3.43 -17.43 -6.67
N GLY A 7 3.21 -18.50 -5.91
CA GLY A 7 2.00 -18.63 -5.10
C GLY A 7 1.89 -17.57 -4.04
N LEU A 8 3.00 -17.26 -3.39
CA LEU A 8 3.04 -16.23 -2.35
C LEU A 8 2.76 -14.84 -2.93
N VAL A 9 3.41 -14.50 -4.03
CA VAL A 9 3.21 -13.21 -4.70
C VAL A 9 1.78 -13.07 -5.17
N THR A 10 1.19 -14.12 -5.74
CA THR A 10 -0.20 -14.09 -6.19
C THR A 10 -1.17 -13.87 -5.03
N ALA A 11 -0.92 -14.53 -3.88
CA ALA A 11 -1.76 -14.36 -2.71
C ALA A 11 -1.71 -12.92 -2.19
N ILE A 12 -0.52 -12.33 -2.15
CA ILE A 12 -0.34 -10.94 -1.72
C ILE A 12 -1.04 -9.98 -2.69
N GLN A 13 -0.89 -10.21 -4.00
CA GLN A 13 -1.54 -9.39 -5.01
C GLN A 13 -3.07 -9.49 -4.91
N ASN A 14 -3.59 -10.67 -4.65
CA ASN A 14 -5.03 -10.86 -4.47
C ASN A 14 -5.53 -10.13 -3.23
N LEU A 15 -4.76 -10.12 -2.16
CA LEU A 15 -5.10 -9.39 -0.95
C LEU A 15 -5.17 -7.88 -1.23
N ILE A 16 -4.21 -7.36 -1.96
CA ILE A 16 -4.19 -5.94 -2.34
C ILE A 16 -5.40 -5.60 -3.20
N LYS A 17 -5.73 -6.45 -4.17
CA LYS A 17 -6.91 -6.27 -5.01
C LYS A 17 -8.19 -6.30 -4.20
N ALA A 18 -8.28 -7.19 -3.22
CA ALA A 18 -9.44 -7.29 -2.35
C ALA A 18 -9.61 -6.02 -1.52
N ILE A 19 -8.53 -5.48 -0.99
CA ILE A 19 -8.54 -4.23 -0.24
C ILE A 19 -9.02 -3.08 -1.14
N LEU A 20 -8.47 -2.97 -2.33
CA LEU A 20 -8.85 -1.93 -3.28
C LEU A 20 -10.32 -2.05 -3.69
N LYS A 21 -10.79 -3.27 -3.91
CA LYS A 21 -12.17 -3.52 -4.27
C LYS A 21 -13.12 -3.13 -3.16
N ALA A 22 -12.77 -3.46 -1.93
CA ALA A 22 -13.60 -3.11 -0.77
C ALA A 22 -13.66 -1.59 -0.58
N LEU A 23 -12.55 -0.90 -0.77
CA LEU A 23 -12.49 0.54 -0.64
C LEU A 23 -13.20 1.27 -1.77
N GLY A 24 -13.22 0.67 -2.97
CA GLY A 24 -13.85 1.26 -4.14
C GLY A 24 -15.35 1.07 -4.25
N LYS A 25 -15.97 0.45 -3.26
CA LYS A 25 -17.38 0.07 -3.36
C LYS A 25 -18.37 1.19 -3.08
N GLY A 26 -17.96 2.35 -2.68
CA GLY A 26 -18.84 3.47 -2.43
C GLY A 26 -18.98 4.33 -3.67
N SER A 27 -18.15 5.34 -3.78
CA SER A 27 -18.06 6.17 -4.97
C SER A 27 -16.61 6.27 -5.38
N GLU A 28 -16.37 6.51 -6.65
CA GLU A 28 -15.01 6.64 -7.17
C GLU A 28 -14.25 7.77 -6.49
N ASP A 29 -14.93 8.86 -6.21
CA ASP A 29 -14.31 10.02 -5.59
C ASP A 29 -13.92 9.76 -4.13
N SER A 30 -14.78 9.06 -3.40
CA SER A 30 -14.48 8.75 -1.99
C SER A 30 -13.43 7.66 -1.85
N ALA A 31 -13.22 6.84 -2.88
CA ALA A 31 -12.19 5.81 -2.85
C ALA A 31 -10.80 6.39 -3.04
N ARG A 32 -10.70 7.56 -3.65
CA ARG A 32 -9.40 8.21 -3.91
C ARG A 32 -9.07 9.19 -2.80
N THR A 33 -8.27 8.74 -1.87
CA THR A 33 -7.70 9.57 -0.83
C THR A 33 -6.21 9.69 -1.07
N TRP A 34 -5.54 10.55 -0.31
CA TRP A 34 -4.09 10.63 -0.39
C TRP A 34 -3.41 9.69 0.60
N HIS A 35 -4.18 8.83 1.26
CA HIS A 35 -3.61 7.81 2.11
C HIS A 35 -2.69 6.90 1.30
N GLN A 36 -1.53 6.58 1.87
CA GLN A 36 -0.51 5.80 1.19
C GLN A 36 -0.40 4.44 1.86
N HIS A 37 -0.36 3.39 1.06
CA HIS A 37 -0.13 2.04 1.56
C HIS A 37 1.30 1.63 1.19
N VAL A 38 2.01 1.07 2.15
CA VAL A 38 3.30 0.44 1.94
C VAL A 38 3.05 -1.06 1.94
N VAL A 39 3.21 -1.69 0.80
CA VAL A 39 2.81 -3.08 0.58
C VAL A 39 3.95 -3.90 -0.01
N PRO A 40 4.00 -5.19 0.29
CA PRO A 40 4.96 -6.07 -0.41
C PRO A 40 4.56 -6.21 -1.88
N TYR A 41 5.54 -6.22 -2.75
CA TYR A 41 5.30 -6.27 -4.19
C TYR A 41 6.46 -6.96 -4.90
N GLU A 42 6.22 -8.13 -5.45
CA GLU A 42 7.20 -8.89 -6.22
C GLU A 42 8.55 -9.07 -5.53
N GLY A 43 8.53 -9.38 -4.25
CA GLY A 43 9.75 -9.56 -3.48
C GLY A 43 10.36 -8.28 -2.92
N ASP A 44 9.86 -7.14 -3.36
CA ASP A 44 10.26 -5.83 -2.87
C ASP A 44 9.09 -5.16 -2.14
N TRP A 45 9.13 -3.86 -2.04
CA TRP A 45 8.08 -3.06 -1.40
C TRP A 45 7.60 -1.98 -2.35
N ALA A 46 6.33 -1.63 -2.27
CA ALA A 46 5.76 -0.60 -3.11
C ALA A 46 4.96 0.38 -2.28
N VAL A 47 4.88 1.61 -2.77
CA VAL A 47 3.98 2.64 -2.25
C VAL A 47 2.81 2.73 -3.20
N ARG A 48 1.60 2.66 -2.67
CA ARG A 48 0.37 2.74 -3.48
C ARG A 48 -0.60 3.70 -2.81
N ARG A 49 -1.08 4.65 -3.59
CA ARG A 49 -2.13 5.55 -3.13
C ARG A 49 -3.45 4.79 -3.02
N GLU A 50 -4.17 4.99 -1.94
CA GLU A 50 -5.46 4.34 -1.72
C GLU A 50 -6.41 4.66 -2.88
N GLY A 51 -7.07 3.64 -3.39
CA GLY A 51 -7.97 3.77 -4.52
C GLY A 51 -7.32 3.67 -5.89
N ASN A 52 -5.99 3.74 -5.97
CA ASN A 52 -5.29 3.58 -7.25
C ASN A 52 -4.93 2.12 -7.49
N GLN A 53 -5.00 1.71 -8.74
CA GLN A 53 -4.58 0.37 -9.14
C GLN A 53 -3.08 0.30 -9.41
N ARG A 54 -2.47 1.43 -9.74
CA ARG A 54 -1.03 1.49 -10.03
C ARG A 54 -0.24 1.80 -8.77
N ILE A 55 0.95 1.23 -8.68
CA ILE A 55 1.88 1.59 -7.62
C ILE A 55 2.51 2.95 -7.96
N THR A 56 2.78 3.73 -6.92
CA THR A 56 3.44 5.03 -7.07
C THR A 56 4.94 4.85 -7.26
N SER A 57 5.54 3.97 -6.47
CA SER A 57 6.98 3.73 -6.51
C SER A 57 7.28 2.35 -5.95
N LYS A 58 8.44 1.81 -6.32
CA LYS A 58 8.90 0.50 -5.89
C LYS A 58 10.24 0.66 -5.18
N HIS A 59 10.44 -0.06 -4.09
CA HIS A 59 11.64 0.06 -3.27
C HIS A 59 12.07 -1.32 -2.79
N ARG A 60 13.37 -1.51 -2.64
CA ARG A 60 13.92 -2.77 -2.14
C ARG A 60 13.62 -2.99 -0.67
N LYS A 61 13.63 -1.91 0.11
CA LYS A 61 13.47 -1.98 1.56
C LYS A 61 12.17 -1.36 1.98
N GLN A 62 11.53 -1.96 2.98
CA GLN A 62 10.32 -1.42 3.56
C GLN A 62 10.57 -0.01 4.11
N SER A 63 11.69 0.21 4.78
CA SER A 63 12.02 1.52 5.35
C SER A 63 12.06 2.62 4.32
N THR A 64 12.60 2.35 3.13
CA THR A 64 12.66 3.32 2.05
C THR A 64 11.25 3.62 1.52
N ALA A 65 10.45 2.58 1.37
CA ALA A 65 9.05 2.74 0.96
C ALA A 65 8.26 3.55 1.99
N ILE A 66 8.48 3.28 3.27
CA ILE A 66 7.83 4.02 4.36
C ILE A 66 8.20 5.51 4.29
N ASN A 67 9.47 5.83 4.08
CA ASN A 67 9.91 7.24 3.98
C ASN A 67 9.23 7.94 2.80
N LYS A 68 9.14 7.27 1.66
CA LYS A 68 8.44 7.83 0.50
C LYS A 68 6.97 8.06 0.79
N ALA A 69 6.32 7.08 1.41
CA ALA A 69 4.91 7.18 1.76
C ALA A 69 4.67 8.31 2.76
N LYS A 70 5.53 8.46 3.75
CA LYS A 70 5.43 9.54 4.73
C LYS A 70 5.55 10.92 4.07
N THR A 71 6.46 11.07 3.12
CA THR A 71 6.63 12.32 2.39
C THR A 71 5.35 12.70 1.67
N LEU A 72 4.74 11.75 0.98
CA LEU A 72 3.50 12.00 0.24
C LEU A 72 2.33 12.26 1.18
N ALA A 73 2.19 11.45 2.22
CA ALA A 73 1.08 11.59 3.15
C ALA A 73 1.15 12.90 3.93
N ARG A 74 2.36 13.28 4.36
CA ARG A 74 2.56 14.52 5.10
C ARG A 74 2.17 15.72 4.26
N LYS A 75 2.53 15.72 2.99
CA LYS A 75 2.20 16.78 2.05
C LYS A 75 0.69 16.98 1.90
N HIS A 76 -0.06 15.90 1.97
CA HIS A 76 -1.50 15.93 1.76
C HIS A 76 -2.31 15.74 3.05
N LYS A 77 -1.66 15.77 4.20
CA LYS A 77 -2.29 15.55 5.51
C LYS A 77 -3.10 14.25 5.54
N ALA A 78 -2.50 13.19 5.05
CA ALA A 78 -3.12 11.88 4.94
C ALA A 78 -2.40 10.86 5.82
N ASP A 79 -2.84 9.61 5.75
CA ASP A 79 -2.28 8.54 6.55
C ASP A 79 -1.35 7.66 5.75
N VAL A 80 -0.43 6.99 6.44
CA VAL A 80 0.39 5.93 5.89
C VAL A 80 -0.05 4.63 6.55
N ILE A 81 -0.40 3.64 5.74
CA ILE A 81 -0.78 2.31 6.21
C ILE A 81 0.33 1.34 5.80
N ILE A 82 1.07 0.85 6.78
CA ILE A 82 2.20 -0.04 6.54
C ILE A 82 1.75 -1.48 6.68
N HIS A 83 1.97 -2.27 5.64
CA HIS A 83 1.60 -3.68 5.63
C HIS A 83 2.83 -4.56 5.90
N ARG A 84 2.58 -5.73 6.47
CA ARG A 84 3.60 -6.76 6.68
C ARG A 84 3.79 -7.55 5.39
N GLU A 85 4.82 -8.39 5.36
CA GLU A 85 5.09 -9.25 4.20
C GLU A 85 3.91 -10.16 3.84
N ASN A 86 3.09 -10.53 4.81
CA ASN A 86 1.91 -11.35 4.56
C ASN A 86 0.67 -10.52 4.17
N GLY A 87 0.82 -9.21 4.04
CA GLY A 87 -0.26 -8.31 3.65
C GLY A 87 -1.08 -7.74 4.79
N GLU A 88 -0.88 -8.23 6.02
CA GLU A 88 -1.59 -7.67 7.17
C GLU A 88 -1.09 -6.27 7.51
N ILE A 89 -1.94 -5.46 8.12
CA ILE A 89 -1.54 -4.12 8.55
C ILE A 89 -0.63 -4.22 9.75
N ARG A 90 0.55 -3.62 9.63
CA ARG A 90 1.53 -3.55 10.70
C ARG A 90 1.32 -2.30 11.55
N GLU A 91 1.07 -1.17 10.90
CA GLU A 91 1.04 0.12 11.57
C GLU A 91 0.31 1.14 10.71
N ARG A 92 -0.36 2.08 11.35
CA ARG A 92 -0.98 3.21 10.67
C ARG A 92 -0.46 4.50 11.30
N ILE A 93 0.08 5.39 10.47
CA ILE A 93 0.61 6.68 10.91
C ILE A 93 -0.25 7.77 10.30
N SER A 94 -0.78 8.67 11.12
CA SER A 94 -1.66 9.72 10.64
C SER A 94 -0.97 11.08 10.67
N PHE A 95 -1.09 11.81 9.57
CA PHE A 95 -0.67 13.21 9.47
C PHE A 95 -1.85 14.14 9.29
N SER A 96 -3.07 13.62 9.45
CA SER A 96 -4.28 14.38 9.17
C SER A 96 -4.51 15.55 10.13
N GLU A 97 -3.91 15.49 11.31
CA GLU A 97 -4.04 16.55 12.32
C GLU A 97 -2.82 17.45 12.41
N GLY A 98 -1.89 17.26 11.51
CA GLY A 98 -0.62 18.01 11.53
C GLY A 98 -0.74 19.46 11.20
#